data_4b7a4bacaf882ef189eb333002fbaec4
#
_entry.id   4b7a4bacaf882ef189eb333002fbaec4
#
_cell.length_a   1.000
_cell.length_b   1.000
_cell.length_c   1.000
_cell.angle_alpha   90.00
_cell.angle_beta   90.00
_cell.angle_gamma   90.00
#
_symmetry.space_group_name_H-M   'P 1'
#
loop_
_entity.id
_entity.type
_entity.pdbx_description
1 polymer ?
#
loop_
_entity_poly.entity_id
_entity_poly.type
_entity_poly.pdbx_seq_one_letter_code
_entity_poly.pdbx_strand_id
1 'polypeptide(L)'
;MIVSYTAIYNANGGIVGEVRYVIGHLFGTAECALCDITHSPIRRKPEWDRMLQRLGVPMAVLHRNQLDAALIAALGTTPLPAVFAHHPDGSITVALTAGQLRTLGGSVSEFEKALIGR
;
A
#
# COMPACT_ATOMS: atom_id res chain seq x y z
N MET A 1 7.15 -2.13 -19.08
CA MET A 1 6.97 -0.76 -18.56
C MET A 1 5.75 -0.70 -17.65
N ILE A 2 5.88 -0.08 -16.50
CA ILE A 2 4.76 0.09 -15.57
C ILE A 2 4.24 1.52 -15.71
N VAL A 3 2.92 1.69 -15.87
CA VAL A 3 2.32 3.03 -16.06
C VAL A 3 1.86 3.65 -14.75
N SER A 4 1.51 2.83 -13.76
CA SER A 4 1.10 3.30 -12.42
C SER A 4 1.12 2.16 -11.43
N TYR A 5 0.97 2.52 -10.14
CA TYR A 5 0.84 1.54 -9.05
C TYR A 5 -0.43 1.81 -8.25
N THR A 6 -0.96 0.77 -7.63
CA THR A 6 -2.03 0.88 -6.62
C THR A 6 -1.59 0.14 -5.37
N ALA A 7 -1.44 0.87 -4.27
CA ALA A 7 -1.16 0.31 -2.96
C ALA A 7 -2.47 0.17 -2.19
N ILE A 8 -2.76 -1.01 -1.66
CA ILE A 8 -4.02 -1.29 -0.98
C ILE A 8 -3.76 -1.63 0.48
N TYR A 9 -4.32 -0.83 1.39
CA TYR A 9 -4.23 -1.04 2.82
C TYR A 9 -5.08 -2.23 3.27
N ASN A 10 -4.63 -2.89 4.34
CA ASN A 10 -5.42 -3.90 5.03
C ASN A 10 -6.33 -3.23 6.07
N ALA A 11 -7.11 -2.23 5.64
CA ALA A 11 -8.01 -1.47 6.48
C ALA A 11 -9.12 -0.87 5.63
N ASN A 12 -10.29 -0.68 6.22
CA ASN A 12 -11.39 0.03 5.58
C ASN A 12 -11.16 1.53 5.65
N GLY A 13 -11.48 2.24 4.56
CA GLY A 13 -11.45 3.69 4.53
C GLY A 13 -12.65 4.28 5.26
N GLY A 14 -12.57 5.60 5.52
CA GLY A 14 -13.57 6.35 6.23
C GLY A 14 -13.18 6.60 7.68
N ILE A 15 -13.90 7.53 8.32
CA ILE A 15 -13.55 7.98 9.68
C ILE A 15 -13.55 6.82 10.67
N VAL A 16 -14.60 5.98 10.63
CA VAL A 16 -14.73 4.85 11.57
C VAL A 16 -13.62 3.83 11.38
N GLY A 17 -13.30 3.50 10.12
CA GLY A 17 -12.23 2.54 9.82
C GLY A 17 -10.86 3.04 10.27
N GLU A 18 -10.57 4.32 10.03
CA GLU A 18 -9.30 4.93 10.41
C GLU A 18 -9.15 5.02 11.93
N VAL A 19 -10.20 5.39 12.64
CA VAL A 19 -10.19 5.44 14.11
C VAL A 19 -9.94 4.04 14.68
N ARG A 20 -10.61 3.03 14.16
CA ARG A 20 -10.39 1.63 14.59
C ARG A 20 -8.96 1.20 14.37
N TYR A 21 -8.38 1.56 13.23
CA TYR A 21 -6.99 1.21 12.94
C TYR A 21 -6.03 1.89 13.91
N VAL A 22 -6.19 3.19 14.16
CA VAL A 22 -5.31 3.93 15.07
C VAL A 22 -5.38 3.34 16.48
N ILE A 23 -6.57 3.11 17.00
CA ILE A 23 -6.76 2.53 18.33
C ILE A 23 -6.17 1.12 18.39
N GLY A 24 -6.48 0.27 17.42
CA GLY A 24 -5.96 -1.08 17.37
C GLY A 24 -4.44 -1.14 17.24
N HIS A 25 -3.86 -0.24 16.45
CA HIS A 25 -2.41 -0.16 16.27
C HIS A 25 -1.72 0.24 17.59
N LEU A 26 -2.26 1.23 18.31
CA LEU A 26 -1.73 1.66 19.60
C LEU A 26 -1.77 0.54 20.66
N PHE A 27 -2.78 -0.32 20.60
CA PHE A 27 -2.92 -1.44 21.51
C PHE A 27 -2.36 -2.76 20.96
N GLY A 28 -1.74 -2.73 19.80
CA GLY A 28 -1.14 -3.93 19.17
C GLY A 28 -2.16 -4.91 18.60
N THR A 29 -3.42 -4.51 18.44
CA THR A 29 -4.49 -5.38 17.93
C THR A 29 -4.77 -5.20 16.44
N ALA A 30 -4.22 -4.16 15.80
CA ALA A 30 -4.32 -3.93 14.36
C ALA A 30 -2.93 -3.85 13.76
N GLU A 31 -2.74 -4.50 12.61
CA GLU A 31 -1.46 -4.57 11.93
C GLU A 31 -1.65 -4.33 10.43
N CYS A 32 -0.84 -3.45 9.85
CA CYS A 32 -0.78 -3.23 8.42
C CYS A 32 0.62 -2.74 8.07
N ALA A 33 1.42 -3.61 7.47
CA ALA A 33 2.80 -3.28 7.12
C ALA A 33 2.89 -2.10 6.15
N LEU A 34 1.97 -1.99 5.20
CA LEU A 34 1.92 -0.86 4.28
C LEU A 34 1.58 0.44 5.00
N CYS A 35 0.66 0.40 5.96
CA CYS A 35 0.31 1.57 6.76
C CYS A 35 1.50 2.05 7.59
N ASP A 36 2.30 1.13 8.12
CA ASP A 36 3.51 1.45 8.86
C ASP A 36 4.56 2.13 7.98
N ILE A 37 4.60 1.78 6.68
CA ILE A 37 5.51 2.39 5.72
C ILE A 37 5.06 3.80 5.36
N THR A 38 3.76 4.00 5.10
CA THR A 38 3.23 5.29 4.62
C THR A 38 3.00 6.30 5.73
N HIS A 39 2.64 5.82 6.92
CA HIS A 39 2.24 6.67 8.05
C HIS A 39 3.01 6.31 9.31
N SER A 40 3.29 7.31 10.16
CA SER A 40 3.37 7.11 11.59
C SER A 40 1.91 6.92 12.07
N PRO A 41 1.63 6.54 13.34
CA PRO A 41 0.28 6.11 13.73
C PRO A 41 -0.86 7.05 13.37
N ILE A 42 -0.59 8.35 13.19
CA ILE A 42 -1.64 9.35 12.98
C ILE A 42 -1.53 10.05 11.63
N ARG A 43 -0.32 10.31 11.13
CA ARG A 43 -0.11 11.10 9.92
C ARG A 43 0.81 10.42 8.93
N ARG A 44 0.67 10.80 7.63
CA ARG A 44 1.54 10.30 6.56
C ARG A 44 2.96 10.84 6.74
N LYS A 45 3.95 9.97 6.49
CA LYS A 45 5.37 10.34 6.63
C LYS A 45 5.80 11.28 5.49
N PRO A 46 6.55 12.35 5.77
CA PRO A 46 7.08 13.22 4.70
C PRO A 46 7.98 12.46 3.71
N GLU A 47 8.71 11.45 4.16
CA GLU A 47 9.56 10.62 3.29
C GLU A 47 8.74 9.90 2.22
N TRP A 48 7.50 9.51 2.55
CA TRP A 48 6.60 8.88 1.60
C TRP A 48 6.28 9.82 0.43
N ASP A 49 5.94 11.06 0.72
CA ASP A 49 5.63 12.04 -0.32
C ASP A 49 6.85 12.33 -1.20
N ARG A 50 8.03 12.42 -0.61
CA ARG A 50 9.27 12.62 -1.37
C ARG A 50 9.58 11.43 -2.28
N MET A 51 9.34 10.21 -1.81
CA MET A 51 9.52 9.00 -2.60
C MET A 51 8.57 8.99 -3.80
N LEU A 52 7.31 9.36 -3.61
CA LEU A 52 6.34 9.42 -4.70
C LEU A 52 6.79 10.38 -5.80
N GLN A 53 7.40 11.51 -5.44
CA GLN A 53 7.92 12.47 -6.41
C GLN A 53 9.08 11.88 -7.23
N ARG A 54 9.94 11.07 -6.61
CA ARG A 54 11.06 10.42 -7.30
C ARG A 54 10.64 9.25 -8.18
N LEU A 55 9.49 8.65 -7.87
CA LEU A 55 9.04 7.41 -8.53
C LEU A 55 8.77 7.61 -10.03
N GLY A 56 8.30 8.79 -10.44
CA GLY A 56 8.10 9.13 -11.84
C GLY A 56 6.81 8.60 -12.46
N VAL A 57 6.05 7.76 -11.75
CA VAL A 57 4.73 7.28 -12.16
C VAL A 57 3.74 7.42 -11.02
N PRO A 58 2.44 7.59 -11.31
CA PRO A 58 1.44 7.75 -10.26
C PRO A 58 1.32 6.52 -9.37
N MET A 59 1.06 6.74 -8.08
CA MET A 59 0.68 5.69 -7.16
C MET A 59 -0.59 6.10 -6.41
N ALA A 60 -1.67 5.37 -6.61
CA ALA A 60 -2.88 5.51 -5.83
C ALA A 60 -2.75 4.68 -4.56
N VAL A 61 -3.20 5.23 -3.42
CA VAL A 61 -3.23 4.52 -2.14
C VAL A 61 -4.69 4.40 -1.73
N LEU A 62 -5.18 3.17 -1.67
CA LEU A 62 -6.58 2.87 -1.42
C LEU A 62 -6.75 2.00 -0.18
N HIS A 63 -7.89 2.13 0.45
CA HIS A 63 -8.33 1.20 1.49
C HIS A 63 -9.10 0.05 0.83
N ARG A 64 -9.21 -1.09 1.52
CA ARG A 64 -9.80 -2.31 0.94
C ARG A 64 -11.26 -2.17 0.52
N ASN A 65 -11.97 -1.16 1.02
CA ASN A 65 -13.38 -0.90 0.65
C ASN A 65 -13.54 0.15 -0.46
N GLN A 66 -12.45 0.51 -1.15
CA GLN A 66 -12.44 1.56 -2.18
C GLN A 66 -12.07 1.03 -3.57
N LEU A 67 -12.08 -0.29 -3.77
CA LEU A 67 -11.58 -0.91 -4.99
C LEU A 67 -12.65 -0.93 -6.08
N ASP A 68 -12.23 -0.67 -7.33
CA ASP A 68 -13.11 -0.87 -8.49
C ASP A 68 -13.14 -2.34 -8.92
N ALA A 69 -13.97 -2.66 -9.92
CA ALA A 69 -14.16 -4.03 -10.37
C ALA A 69 -12.87 -4.68 -10.89
N ALA A 70 -12.02 -3.92 -11.59
CA ALA A 70 -10.76 -4.42 -12.12
C ALA A 70 -9.79 -4.78 -11.00
N LEU A 71 -9.70 -3.95 -9.97
CA LEU A 71 -8.85 -4.21 -8.81
C LEU A 71 -9.36 -5.36 -7.97
N ILE A 72 -10.67 -5.49 -7.79
CA ILE A 72 -11.27 -6.62 -7.08
C ILE A 72 -10.92 -7.92 -7.80
N ALA A 73 -11.04 -7.94 -9.12
CA ALA A 73 -10.70 -9.13 -9.92
C ALA A 73 -9.20 -9.46 -9.82
N ALA A 74 -8.34 -8.45 -9.92
CA ALA A 74 -6.89 -8.66 -9.82
C ALA A 74 -6.47 -9.09 -8.41
N LEU A 75 -7.14 -8.57 -7.38
CA LEU A 75 -6.86 -8.92 -6.00
C LEU A 75 -7.12 -10.41 -5.74
N GLY A 76 -8.29 -10.92 -6.18
CA GLY A 76 -8.68 -12.31 -5.93
C GLY A 76 -8.52 -12.68 -4.45
N THR A 77 -7.68 -13.67 -4.17
CA THR A 77 -7.38 -14.14 -2.81
C THR A 77 -6.06 -13.60 -2.27
N THR A 78 -5.44 -12.63 -2.96
CA THR A 78 -4.16 -12.04 -2.54
C THR A 78 -4.29 -11.41 -1.15
N PRO A 79 -3.44 -11.76 -0.19
CA PRO A 79 -3.47 -11.13 1.13
C PRO A 79 -3.15 -9.63 1.06
N LEU A 80 -3.86 -8.84 1.84
CA LEU A 80 -3.57 -7.41 2.01
C LEU A 80 -2.71 -7.19 3.27
N PRO A 81 -1.90 -6.13 3.32
CA PRO A 81 -1.70 -5.11 2.28
C PRO A 81 -0.91 -5.64 1.08
N ALA A 82 -1.07 -5.00 -0.06
CA ALA A 82 -0.32 -5.36 -1.27
C ALA A 82 -0.17 -4.15 -2.17
N VAL A 83 0.82 -4.19 -3.06
CA VAL A 83 1.01 -3.16 -4.09
C VAL A 83 0.87 -3.83 -5.45
N PHE A 84 0.03 -3.24 -6.30
CA PHE A 84 -0.23 -3.73 -7.65
C PHE A 84 0.39 -2.79 -8.67
N ALA A 85 0.89 -3.36 -9.78
CA ALA A 85 1.42 -2.62 -10.91
C ALA A 85 0.45 -2.70 -12.08
N HIS A 86 0.19 -1.55 -12.71
CA HIS A 86 -0.64 -1.45 -13.90
C HIS A 86 0.25 -1.36 -15.13
N HIS A 87 -0.07 -2.15 -16.15
CA HIS A 87 0.72 -2.25 -17.38
C HIS A 87 0.01 -1.56 -18.55
N PRO A 88 0.74 -1.19 -19.63
CA PRO A 88 0.13 -0.49 -20.77
C PRO A 88 -0.99 -1.27 -21.47
N ASP A 89 -0.96 -2.59 -21.40
CA ASP A 89 -1.98 -3.45 -22.02
C ASP A 89 -3.24 -3.59 -21.16
N GLY A 90 -3.30 -2.92 -20.01
CA GLY A 90 -4.41 -3.00 -19.06
C GLY A 90 -4.29 -4.11 -18.03
N SER A 91 -3.24 -4.95 -18.11
CA SER A 91 -3.05 -6.00 -17.11
C SER A 91 -2.59 -5.41 -15.77
N ILE A 92 -2.92 -6.11 -14.68
CA ILE A 92 -2.58 -5.71 -13.31
C ILE A 92 -1.86 -6.90 -12.67
N THR A 93 -0.65 -6.66 -12.17
CA THR A 93 0.15 -7.70 -11.51
C THR A 93 0.52 -7.28 -10.09
N VAL A 94 0.87 -8.25 -9.25
CA VAL A 94 1.34 -7.95 -7.89
C VAL A 94 2.79 -7.48 -7.96
N ALA A 95 3.04 -6.25 -7.50
CA ALA A 95 4.40 -5.70 -7.40
C ALA A 95 5.06 -6.08 -6.07
N LEU A 96 4.36 -5.93 -4.95
CA LEU A 96 4.84 -6.32 -3.62
C LEU A 96 3.73 -7.04 -2.86
N THR A 97 4.06 -8.18 -2.28
CA THR A 97 3.14 -8.98 -1.47
C THR A 97 3.12 -8.50 -0.02
N ALA A 98 2.11 -8.93 0.74
CA ALA A 98 2.04 -8.64 2.17
C ALA A 98 3.28 -9.13 2.93
N GLY A 99 3.79 -10.32 2.57
CA GLY A 99 5.00 -10.86 3.18
C GLY A 99 6.23 -9.99 2.91
N GLN A 100 6.38 -9.54 1.66
CA GLN A 100 7.47 -8.62 1.29
C GLN A 100 7.37 -7.30 2.04
N LEU A 101 6.16 -6.74 2.14
CA LEU A 101 5.95 -5.48 2.86
C LEU A 101 6.32 -5.59 4.34
N ARG A 102 6.01 -6.71 4.99
CA ARG A 102 6.37 -6.93 6.39
C ARG A 102 7.87 -6.92 6.62
N THR A 103 8.66 -7.41 5.67
CA THR A 103 10.12 -7.48 5.82
C THR A 103 10.79 -6.11 5.74
N LEU A 104 10.06 -5.06 5.31
CA LEU A 104 10.61 -3.73 5.14
C LEU A 104 10.70 -2.92 6.45
N GLY A 105 10.10 -3.40 7.52
CA GLY A 105 10.20 -2.79 8.84
C GLY A 105 9.68 -1.36 8.95
N GLY A 106 8.68 -1.01 8.14
CA GLY A 106 8.10 0.35 8.13
C GLY A 106 8.97 1.39 7.43
N SER A 107 10.00 0.99 6.69
CA SER A 107 10.96 1.90 6.05
C SER A 107 10.51 2.30 4.64
N VAL A 108 10.34 3.60 4.40
CA VAL A 108 10.05 4.14 3.06
C VAL A 108 11.21 3.86 2.11
N SER A 109 12.44 4.02 2.57
CA SER A 109 13.66 3.77 1.79
C SER A 109 13.72 2.32 1.31
N GLU A 110 13.45 1.36 2.17
CA GLU A 110 13.44 -0.07 1.80
C GLU A 110 12.28 -0.39 0.86
N PHE A 111 11.12 0.26 1.03
CA PHE A 111 9.98 0.13 0.13
C PHE A 111 10.36 0.58 -1.28
N GLU A 112 10.98 1.75 -1.40
CA GLU A 112 11.42 2.28 -2.69
C GLU A 112 12.39 1.33 -3.39
N LYS A 113 13.39 0.81 -2.66
CA LYS A 113 14.36 -0.15 -3.21
C LYS A 113 13.69 -1.43 -3.70
N ALA A 114 12.76 -1.97 -2.91
CA ALA A 114 12.04 -3.18 -3.28
C ALA A 114 11.18 -2.98 -4.54
N LEU A 115 10.56 -1.82 -4.66
CA LEU A 115 9.68 -1.51 -5.79
C LEU A 115 10.47 -1.30 -7.08
N ILE A 116 11.57 -0.55 -7.01
CA ILE A 116 12.41 -0.20 -8.17
C ILE A 116 13.27 -1.38 -8.59
N GLY A 117 13.75 -2.18 -7.66
CA GLY A 117 14.63 -3.31 -7.92
C GLY A 117 13.97 -4.53 -8.56
N ARG A 118 12.73 -4.42 -8.96
CA ARG A 118 11.99 -5.53 -9.55
C ARG A 118 12.24 -5.68 -11.04
#